data_23a8c4510add0c4b3929370e89716d6f
#
_entry.id   23a8c4510add0c4b3929370e89716d6f
#
_cell.length_a   1.000
_cell.length_b   1.000
_cell.length_c   1.000
_cell.angle_alpha   90.00
_cell.angle_beta   90.00
_cell.angle_gamma   90.00
#
_symmetry.space_group_name_H-M   'P 1'
#
loop_
_entity.id
_entity.type
_entity.pdbx_description
1 polymer ?
#
loop_
_entity_poly.entity_id
_entity_poly.type
_entity_poly.pdbx_seq_one_letter_code
_entity_poly.pdbx_strand_id
1 'polypeptide(L)'
;MSFTTLLAISLGAILTNNFIFSQFLGICPFLGVSKKIDTAVGMGAAVTFVMGLASALCYPVNSLLNKLDLGYMQTVAFILVIAGLVQFVEMFLKKNIPTLYTALGVYLPLITTNCAVLGVALLNVQNDYNFISSVVYGITGGLGFLLAIFLFAAVREQLEVSSDIPKSFEGFPIALVTAGLMALAFMGFSGLKVW
;
A
#
# COMPACT_ATOMS: atom_id res chain seq x y z
N MET A 1 21.02 7.49 -13.36
CA MET A 1 19.58 7.82 -13.49
C MET A 1 19.40 9.31 -13.29
N SER A 2 18.61 9.94 -14.14
CA SER A 2 18.32 11.37 -14.02
C SER A 2 17.38 11.64 -12.83
N PHE A 3 17.57 12.75 -12.12
CA PHE A 3 16.69 13.21 -11.04
C PHE A 3 15.24 13.36 -11.53
N THR A 4 15.07 13.78 -12.79
CA THR A 4 13.77 13.89 -13.45
C THR A 4 13.05 12.54 -13.56
N THR A 5 13.75 11.44 -13.83
CA THR A 5 13.18 10.09 -13.90
C THR A 5 12.67 9.63 -12.54
N LEU A 6 13.40 9.91 -11.45
CA LEU A 6 12.97 9.58 -10.09
C LEU A 6 11.73 10.38 -9.68
N LEU A 7 11.65 11.65 -10.03
CA LEU A 7 10.46 12.48 -9.81
C LEU A 7 9.25 11.97 -10.60
N ALA A 8 9.45 11.60 -11.86
CA ALA A 8 8.38 11.05 -12.69
C ALA A 8 7.83 9.73 -12.12
N ILE A 9 8.70 8.82 -11.69
CA ILE A 9 8.34 7.56 -11.02
C ILE A 9 7.56 7.85 -9.73
N SER A 10 8.01 8.81 -8.92
CA SER A 10 7.39 9.18 -7.66
C SER A 10 5.99 9.75 -7.85
N LEU A 11 5.83 10.71 -8.74
CA LEU A 11 4.52 11.31 -9.05
C LEU A 11 3.58 10.31 -9.71
N GLY A 12 4.11 9.47 -10.60
CA GLY A 12 3.36 8.38 -11.22
C GLY A 12 2.83 7.37 -10.19
N ALA A 13 3.63 6.97 -9.22
CA ALA A 13 3.25 6.02 -8.18
C ALA A 13 2.17 6.59 -7.21
N ILE A 14 2.19 7.90 -6.95
CA ILE A 14 1.24 8.54 -6.04
C ILE A 14 -0.11 8.79 -6.72
N LEU A 15 -0.11 9.32 -7.94
CA LEU A 15 -1.32 9.81 -8.62
C LEU A 15 -1.84 8.87 -9.69
N THR A 16 -1.05 8.60 -10.75
CA THR A 16 -1.48 7.85 -11.93
C THR A 16 -1.59 6.35 -11.69
N ASN A 17 -0.59 5.77 -11.03
CA ASN A 17 -0.52 4.34 -10.72
C ASN A 17 -0.73 4.08 -9.22
N ASN A 18 -1.71 4.76 -8.61
CA ASN A 18 -2.03 4.54 -7.20
C ASN A 18 -2.43 3.09 -6.97
N PHE A 19 -1.80 2.43 -5.97
CA PHE A 19 -2.01 1.00 -5.71
C PHE A 19 -3.46 0.65 -5.39
N ILE A 20 -4.21 1.54 -4.74
CA ILE A 20 -5.61 1.28 -4.39
C ILE A 20 -6.53 1.55 -5.57
N PHE A 21 -6.47 2.74 -6.15
CA PHE A 21 -7.47 3.18 -7.12
C PHE A 21 -7.18 2.73 -8.56
N SER A 22 -5.92 2.50 -8.92
CA SER A 22 -5.53 2.06 -10.26
C SER A 22 -5.27 0.56 -10.34
N GLN A 23 -4.58 -0.01 -9.34
CA GLN A 23 -4.16 -1.41 -9.34
C GLN A 23 -5.11 -2.31 -8.52
N PHE A 24 -6.05 -1.73 -7.76
CA PHE A 24 -6.96 -2.44 -6.85
C PHE A 24 -6.24 -3.33 -5.82
N LEU A 25 -5.03 -2.94 -5.42
CA LEU A 25 -4.21 -3.64 -4.43
C LEU A 25 -4.33 -2.98 -3.05
N GLY A 26 -4.41 -3.79 -1.99
CA GLY A 26 -4.50 -3.28 -0.63
C GLY A 26 -5.89 -2.84 -0.19
N ILE A 27 -6.95 -3.38 -0.81
CA ILE A 27 -8.35 -3.03 -0.50
C ILE A 27 -8.75 -3.51 0.90
N CYS A 28 -8.21 -4.64 1.38
CA CYS A 28 -8.55 -5.19 2.69
C CYS A 28 -8.29 -4.21 3.84
N PRO A 29 -7.07 -3.65 4.01
CA PRO A 29 -6.85 -2.62 5.02
C PRO A 29 -7.54 -1.30 4.67
N PHE A 30 -7.67 -0.96 3.39
CA PHE A 30 -8.35 0.24 2.94
C PHE A 30 -9.81 0.31 3.40
N LEU A 31 -10.58 -0.75 3.24
CA LEU A 31 -11.98 -0.82 3.69
C LEU A 31 -12.11 -1.09 5.20
N GLY A 32 -11.19 -1.88 5.76
CA GLY A 32 -11.28 -2.33 7.15
C GLY A 32 -10.90 -1.27 8.18
N VAL A 33 -9.92 -0.42 7.88
CA VAL A 33 -9.29 0.50 8.85
C VAL A 33 -9.67 1.96 8.63
N SER A 34 -10.42 2.27 7.59
CA SER A 34 -10.77 3.65 7.18
C SER A 34 -11.98 4.26 7.89
N LYS A 35 -12.41 3.72 9.04
CA LYS A 35 -13.55 4.29 9.79
C LYS A 35 -13.19 5.59 10.51
N LYS A 36 -11.94 5.76 10.92
CA LYS A 36 -11.43 6.96 11.62
C LYS A 36 -10.13 7.43 10.96
N ILE A 37 -9.96 8.73 10.84
CA ILE A 37 -8.77 9.33 10.22
C ILE A 37 -7.50 8.92 10.96
N ASP A 38 -7.50 8.93 12.29
CA ASP A 38 -6.31 8.59 13.09
C ASP A 38 -5.80 7.17 12.83
N THR A 39 -6.73 6.20 12.77
CA THR A 39 -6.38 4.79 12.49
C THR A 39 -5.94 4.60 11.03
N ALA A 40 -6.55 5.33 10.10
CA ALA A 40 -6.20 5.29 8.69
C ALA A 40 -4.79 5.85 8.43
N VAL A 41 -4.43 6.96 9.07
CA VAL A 41 -3.07 7.55 8.97
C VAL A 41 -2.02 6.62 9.59
N GLY A 42 -2.29 6.07 10.77
CA GLY A 42 -1.40 5.10 11.41
C GLY A 42 -1.14 3.87 10.54
N MET A 43 -2.22 3.32 9.95
CA MET A 43 -2.12 2.19 9.02
C MET A 43 -1.36 2.54 7.75
N GLY A 44 -1.65 3.70 7.15
CA GLY A 44 -0.96 4.17 5.95
C GLY A 44 0.54 4.38 6.17
N ALA A 45 0.93 4.95 7.31
CA ALA A 45 2.34 5.12 7.68
C ALA A 45 3.05 3.77 7.88
N ALA A 46 2.41 2.82 8.58
CA ALA A 46 2.95 1.47 8.78
C ALA A 46 3.13 0.72 7.44
N VAL A 47 2.13 0.79 6.55
CA VAL A 47 2.22 0.18 5.22
C VAL A 47 3.34 0.83 4.40
N THR A 48 3.48 2.16 4.43
CA THR A 48 4.57 2.87 3.73
C THR A 48 5.95 2.38 4.17
N PHE A 49 6.14 2.25 5.48
CA PHE A 49 7.38 1.74 6.06
C PHE A 49 7.67 0.30 5.61
N VAL A 50 6.67 -0.58 5.71
CA VAL A 50 6.80 -1.99 5.30
C VAL A 50 7.05 -2.12 3.79
N MET A 51 6.37 -1.32 2.94
CA MET A 51 6.60 -1.32 1.50
C MET A 51 8.02 -0.90 1.13
N GLY A 52 8.57 0.12 1.79
CA GLY A 52 9.96 0.53 1.61
C GLY A 52 10.96 -0.57 1.97
N LEU A 53 10.78 -1.20 3.14
CA LEU A 53 11.62 -2.32 3.58
C LEU A 53 11.47 -3.56 2.69
N ALA A 54 10.24 -3.91 2.31
CA ALA A 54 9.97 -5.04 1.42
C ALA A 54 10.66 -4.84 0.06
N SER A 55 10.59 -3.63 -0.52
CA SER A 55 11.28 -3.30 -1.77
C SER A 55 12.80 -3.44 -1.66
N ALA A 56 13.38 -3.04 -0.52
CA ALA A 56 14.82 -3.16 -0.27
C ALA A 56 15.26 -4.63 -0.13
N LEU A 57 14.46 -5.48 0.54
CA LEU A 57 14.79 -6.88 0.77
C LEU A 57 14.46 -7.79 -0.42
N CYS A 58 13.38 -7.51 -1.14
CA CYS A 58 13.00 -8.32 -2.30
C CYS A 58 13.97 -8.17 -3.49
N TYR A 59 14.66 -7.04 -3.60
CA TYR A 59 15.65 -6.81 -4.67
C TYR A 59 16.82 -7.82 -4.64
N PRO A 60 17.58 -8.00 -3.53
CA PRO A 60 18.65 -8.99 -3.48
C PRO A 60 18.12 -10.43 -3.58
N VAL A 61 16.92 -10.70 -3.05
CA VAL A 61 16.28 -12.01 -3.19
C VAL A 61 15.99 -12.32 -4.64
N ASN A 62 15.45 -11.37 -5.41
CA ASN A 62 15.24 -11.53 -6.85
C ASN A 62 16.55 -11.78 -7.61
N SER A 63 17.61 -11.05 -7.27
CA SER A 63 18.94 -11.26 -7.88
C SER A 63 19.50 -12.65 -7.59
N LEU A 64 19.25 -13.18 -6.38
CA LEU A 64 19.63 -14.56 -6.01
C LEU A 64 18.81 -15.61 -6.76
N LEU A 65 17.49 -15.44 -6.85
CA LEU A 65 16.62 -16.34 -7.59
C LEU A 65 17.00 -16.42 -9.09
N ASN A 66 17.30 -15.30 -9.70
CA ASN A 66 17.72 -15.24 -11.09
C ASN A 66 19.07 -15.97 -11.34
N LYS A 67 19.99 -15.94 -10.36
CA LYS A 67 21.25 -16.70 -10.43
C LYS A 67 21.07 -18.21 -10.28
N LEU A 68 19.99 -18.64 -9.65
CA LEU A 68 19.65 -20.04 -9.43
C LEU A 68 18.67 -20.60 -10.47
N ASP A 69 18.31 -19.82 -11.49
CA ASP A 69 17.28 -20.16 -12.51
C ASP A 69 15.93 -20.57 -11.92
N LEU A 70 15.59 -20.04 -10.72
CA LEU A 70 14.35 -20.33 -9.99
C LEU A 70 13.29 -19.21 -10.16
N GLY A 71 13.24 -18.54 -11.31
CA GLY A 71 12.32 -17.44 -11.59
C GLY A 71 10.83 -17.79 -11.42
N TYR A 72 10.45 -19.06 -11.62
CA TYR A 72 9.07 -19.52 -11.41
C TYR A 72 8.62 -19.52 -9.94
N MET A 73 9.56 -19.54 -8.97
CA MET A 73 9.26 -19.50 -7.53
C MET A 73 9.30 -18.09 -6.95
N GLN A 74 9.47 -17.05 -7.77
CA GLN A 74 9.63 -15.66 -7.36
C GLN A 74 8.52 -15.18 -6.43
N THR A 75 7.26 -15.40 -6.78
CA THR A 75 6.10 -14.96 -5.99
C THR A 75 6.07 -15.61 -4.60
N VAL A 76 6.34 -16.93 -4.54
CA VAL A 76 6.36 -17.68 -3.27
C VAL A 76 7.50 -17.19 -2.37
N ALA A 77 8.68 -16.98 -2.95
CA ALA A 77 9.84 -16.45 -2.22
C ALA A 77 9.56 -15.04 -1.67
N PHE A 78 8.92 -14.16 -2.44
CA PHE A 78 8.57 -12.83 -1.98
C PHE A 78 7.54 -12.85 -0.86
N ILE A 79 6.50 -13.68 -0.95
CA ILE A 79 5.51 -13.83 0.12
C ILE A 79 6.20 -14.27 1.42
N LEU A 80 7.11 -15.25 1.35
CA LEU A 80 7.82 -15.77 2.51
C LEU A 80 8.73 -14.71 3.14
N VAL A 81 9.48 -13.96 2.32
CA VAL A 81 10.36 -12.88 2.78
C VAL A 81 9.56 -11.75 3.41
N ILE A 82 8.46 -11.33 2.79
CA ILE A 82 7.58 -10.27 3.30
C ILE A 82 6.93 -10.71 4.62
N ALA A 83 6.42 -11.94 4.70
CA ALA A 83 5.84 -12.48 5.92
C ALA A 83 6.86 -12.50 7.07
N GLY A 84 8.08 -12.99 6.82
CA GLY A 84 9.16 -12.97 7.82
C GLY A 84 9.55 -11.56 8.25
N LEU A 85 9.65 -10.62 7.30
CA LEU A 85 9.93 -9.21 7.58
C LEU A 85 8.87 -8.60 8.49
N VAL A 86 7.59 -8.75 8.14
CA VAL A 86 6.49 -8.16 8.91
C VAL A 86 6.41 -8.78 10.30
N GLN A 87 6.64 -10.10 10.43
CA GLN A 87 6.71 -10.76 11.72
C GLN A 87 7.84 -10.22 12.59
N PHE A 88 9.00 -9.95 11.98
CA PHE A 88 10.12 -9.31 12.68
C PHE A 88 9.78 -7.90 13.15
N VAL A 89 9.17 -7.10 12.29
CA VAL A 89 8.70 -5.72 12.62
C VAL A 89 7.66 -5.77 13.74
N GLU A 90 6.75 -6.73 13.72
CA GLU A 90 5.75 -6.93 14.78
C GLU A 90 6.40 -7.19 16.13
N MET A 91 7.36 -8.13 16.20
CA MET A 91 8.10 -8.41 17.43
C MET A 91 8.86 -7.19 17.95
N PHE A 92 9.46 -6.42 17.03
CA PHE A 92 10.18 -5.19 17.36
C PHE A 92 9.26 -4.11 17.93
N LEU A 93 8.10 -3.87 17.30
CA LEU A 93 7.09 -2.92 17.78
C LEU A 93 6.53 -3.32 19.15
N LYS A 94 6.23 -4.60 19.33
CA LYS A 94 5.72 -5.13 20.61
C LYS A 94 6.68 -4.89 21.77
N LYS A 95 7.99 -4.97 21.51
CA LYS A 95 9.02 -4.79 22.54
C LYS A 95 9.31 -3.31 22.84
N ASN A 96 9.39 -2.46 21.81
CA ASN A 96 9.88 -1.09 21.93
C ASN A 96 8.78 -0.05 22.06
N ILE A 97 7.62 -0.25 21.41
CA ILE A 97 6.54 0.74 21.36
C ILE A 97 5.18 0.05 21.58
N PRO A 98 4.89 -0.37 22.84
CA PRO A 98 3.66 -1.11 23.15
C PRO A 98 2.37 -0.28 22.91
N THR A 99 2.45 1.05 22.99
CA THR A 99 1.33 1.94 22.71
C THR A 99 0.90 1.90 21.23
N LEU A 100 1.86 1.88 20.32
CA LEU A 100 1.60 1.75 18.90
C LEU A 100 1.16 0.33 18.54
N TYR A 101 1.72 -0.67 19.23
CA TYR A 101 1.32 -2.07 19.07
C TYR A 101 -0.15 -2.28 19.48
N THR A 102 -0.63 -1.72 20.58
CA THR A 102 -2.04 -1.82 20.99
C THR A 102 -2.99 -1.07 20.06
N ALA A 103 -2.56 0.06 19.51
CA ALA A 103 -3.33 0.81 18.51
C ALA A 103 -3.44 0.08 17.16
N LEU A 104 -2.37 -0.59 16.73
CA LEU A 104 -2.28 -1.32 15.46
C LEU A 104 -2.52 -2.84 15.60
N GLY A 105 -2.57 -3.37 16.81
CA GLY A 105 -2.47 -4.80 17.12
C GLY A 105 -3.45 -5.72 16.38
N VAL A 106 -4.70 -5.27 16.18
CA VAL A 106 -5.71 -6.02 15.40
C VAL A 106 -5.46 -5.91 13.89
N TYR A 107 -4.71 -4.89 13.44
CA TYR A 107 -4.48 -4.59 12.03
C TYR A 107 -3.13 -5.11 11.50
N LEU A 108 -2.25 -5.57 12.37
CA LEU A 108 -0.94 -6.15 11.99
C LEU A 108 -1.07 -7.33 11.02
N PRO A 109 -1.99 -8.29 11.21
CA PRO A 109 -2.23 -9.35 10.23
C PRO A 109 -2.63 -8.81 8.85
N LEU A 110 -3.35 -7.68 8.79
CA LEU A 110 -3.74 -7.03 7.54
C LEU A 110 -2.55 -6.40 6.80
N ILE A 111 -1.46 -6.05 7.51
CA ILE A 111 -0.21 -5.58 6.90
C ILE A 111 0.56 -6.77 6.30
N THR A 112 0.62 -7.89 7.03
CA THR A 112 1.35 -9.10 6.60
C THR A 112 0.76 -9.68 5.30
N THR A 113 -0.56 -9.70 5.19
CA THR A 113 -1.27 -10.23 4.01
C THR A 113 -1.65 -9.14 3.00
N ASN A 114 -1.04 -7.96 3.08
CA ASN A 114 -1.38 -6.84 2.22
C ASN A 114 -0.90 -7.07 0.79
N CYS A 115 -1.85 -7.18 -0.13
CA CYS A 115 -1.57 -7.35 -1.56
C CYS A 115 -0.75 -6.21 -2.16
N ALA A 116 -0.82 -4.97 -1.61
CA ALA A 116 -0.06 -3.84 -2.11
C ALA A 116 1.44 -4.01 -1.84
N VAL A 117 1.82 -4.61 -0.70
CA VAL A 117 3.23 -4.89 -0.36
C VAL A 117 3.82 -5.93 -1.32
N LEU A 118 3.07 -6.99 -1.61
CA LEU A 118 3.48 -7.98 -2.62
C LEU A 118 3.49 -7.37 -4.03
N GLY A 119 2.48 -6.56 -4.34
CA GLY A 119 2.36 -5.89 -5.64
C GLY A 119 3.55 -4.98 -5.95
N VAL A 120 4.02 -4.19 -4.98
CA VAL A 120 5.20 -3.34 -5.18
C VAL A 120 6.46 -4.15 -5.45
N ALA A 121 6.64 -5.28 -4.78
CA ALA A 121 7.79 -6.16 -5.00
C ALA A 121 7.78 -6.76 -6.41
N LEU A 122 6.60 -7.22 -6.88
CA LEU A 122 6.45 -7.76 -8.24
C LEU A 122 6.62 -6.69 -9.31
N LEU A 123 6.03 -5.50 -9.14
CA LEU A 123 6.17 -4.39 -10.09
C LEU A 123 7.61 -3.88 -10.20
N ASN A 124 8.36 -3.87 -9.09
CA ASN A 124 9.78 -3.54 -9.13
C ASN A 124 10.58 -4.46 -10.05
N VAL A 125 10.25 -5.75 -10.06
CA VAL A 125 10.90 -6.73 -10.94
C VAL A 125 10.42 -6.59 -12.38
N GLN A 126 9.12 -6.44 -12.60
CA GLN A 126 8.55 -6.28 -13.94
C GLN A 126 9.06 -5.04 -14.68
N ASN A 127 9.38 -3.97 -13.94
CA ASN A 127 9.91 -2.73 -14.50
C ASN A 127 11.45 -2.70 -14.51
N ASP A 128 12.12 -3.78 -14.12
CA ASP A 128 13.59 -3.87 -14.05
C ASP A 128 14.26 -2.70 -13.30
N TYR A 129 13.63 -2.27 -12.18
CA TYR A 129 14.14 -1.16 -11.40
C TYR A 129 15.44 -1.53 -10.68
N ASN A 130 16.40 -0.59 -10.70
CA ASN A 130 17.61 -0.68 -9.88
C ASN A 130 17.24 -0.59 -8.38
N PHE A 131 18.14 -1.00 -7.49
CA PHE A 131 17.96 -0.99 -6.05
C PHE A 131 17.39 0.35 -5.51
N ILE A 132 18.01 1.47 -5.90
CA ILE A 132 17.58 2.81 -5.48
C ILE A 132 16.17 3.12 -5.98
N SER A 133 15.88 2.83 -7.24
CA SER A 133 14.55 3.06 -7.83
C SER A 133 13.48 2.17 -7.20
N SER A 134 13.81 0.93 -6.86
CA SER A 134 12.91 0.01 -6.17
C SER A 134 12.52 0.53 -4.79
N VAL A 135 13.48 1.03 -4.02
CA VAL A 135 13.23 1.60 -2.69
C VAL A 135 12.41 2.89 -2.80
N VAL A 136 12.76 3.78 -3.71
CA VAL A 136 12.01 5.03 -3.94
C VAL A 136 10.58 4.72 -4.38
N TYR A 137 10.39 3.78 -5.32
CA TYR A 137 9.06 3.35 -5.75
C TYR A 137 8.24 2.71 -4.62
N GLY A 138 8.88 1.92 -3.75
CA GLY A 138 8.24 1.35 -2.56
C GLY A 138 7.75 2.41 -1.58
N ILE A 139 8.57 3.42 -1.28
CA ILE A 139 8.21 4.52 -0.38
C ILE A 139 7.12 5.40 -1.01
N THR A 140 7.28 5.79 -2.26
CA THR A 140 6.30 6.66 -2.95
C THR A 140 4.98 5.95 -3.21
N GLY A 141 4.99 4.66 -3.52
CA GLY A 141 3.79 3.84 -3.60
C GLY A 141 3.06 3.73 -2.25
N GLY A 142 3.82 3.60 -1.15
CA GLY A 142 3.28 3.67 0.21
C GLY A 142 2.66 5.01 0.55
N LEU A 143 3.29 6.12 0.14
CA LEU A 143 2.70 7.47 0.29
C LEU A 143 1.42 7.62 -0.52
N GLY A 144 1.36 7.06 -1.73
CA GLY A 144 0.13 6.99 -2.53
C GLY A 144 -0.98 6.19 -1.83
N PHE A 145 -0.62 5.08 -1.18
CA PHE A 145 -1.53 4.30 -0.34
C PHE A 145 -2.06 5.11 0.85
N LEU A 146 -1.16 5.81 1.57
CA LEU A 146 -1.51 6.67 2.70
C LEU A 146 -2.46 7.80 2.26
N LEU A 147 -2.17 8.46 1.14
CA LEU A 147 -3.04 9.50 0.59
C LEU A 147 -4.45 8.96 0.30
N ALA A 148 -4.52 7.82 -0.35
CA ALA A 148 -5.80 7.20 -0.72
C ALA A 148 -6.64 6.82 0.51
N ILE A 149 -6.04 6.15 1.51
CA ILE A 149 -6.76 5.74 2.72
C ILE A 149 -7.17 6.94 3.58
N PHE A 150 -6.34 8.00 3.62
CA PHE A 150 -6.66 9.26 4.31
C PHE A 150 -7.86 9.95 3.69
N LEU A 151 -7.86 10.14 2.37
CA LEU A 151 -8.98 10.76 1.65
C LEU A 151 -10.27 9.96 1.83
N PHE A 152 -10.18 8.65 1.75
CA PHE A 152 -11.34 7.77 1.94
C PHE A 152 -11.89 7.81 3.36
N ALA A 153 -11.02 7.82 4.38
CA ALA A 153 -11.42 7.94 5.78
C ALA A 153 -12.11 9.29 6.04
N ALA A 154 -11.58 10.39 5.47
CA ALA A 154 -12.18 11.72 5.59
C ALA A 154 -13.60 11.77 4.99
N VAL A 155 -13.80 11.17 3.80
CA VAL A 155 -15.12 11.09 3.17
C VAL A 155 -16.08 10.25 3.99
N ARG A 156 -15.62 9.09 4.52
CA ARG A 156 -16.47 8.23 5.36
C ARG A 156 -16.90 8.90 6.66
N GLU A 157 -15.97 9.56 7.34
CA GLU A 157 -16.27 10.29 8.58
C GLU A 157 -17.29 11.42 8.33
N GLN A 158 -17.15 12.13 7.21
CA GLN A 158 -18.12 13.14 6.81
C GLN A 158 -19.50 12.55 6.46
N LEU A 159 -19.55 11.40 5.82
CA LEU A 159 -20.80 10.72 5.49
C LEU A 159 -21.54 10.23 6.74
N GLU A 160 -20.83 9.73 7.76
CA GLU A 160 -21.43 9.29 9.02
C GLU A 160 -22.08 10.44 9.79
N VAL A 161 -21.52 11.66 9.70
CA VAL A 161 -22.05 12.84 10.42
C VAL A 161 -23.15 13.56 9.65
N SER A 162 -23.09 13.59 8.32
CA SER A 162 -23.82 14.53 7.48
C SER A 162 -25.01 13.92 6.72
N SER A 163 -25.16 12.60 6.66
CA SER A 163 -26.14 11.99 5.75
C SER A 163 -27.16 11.08 6.46
N ASP A 164 -28.42 11.29 6.10
CA ASP A 164 -29.53 10.36 6.39
C ASP A 164 -29.45 9.17 5.39
N ILE A 165 -28.52 8.24 5.68
CA ILE A 165 -28.30 7.09 4.79
C ILE A 165 -29.41 6.06 5.06
N PRO A 166 -30.10 5.55 4.01
CA PRO A 166 -31.04 4.46 4.15
C PRO A 166 -30.39 3.25 4.82
N LYS A 167 -31.06 2.59 5.74
CA LYS A 167 -30.55 1.43 6.50
C LYS A 167 -29.97 0.32 5.61
N SER A 168 -30.44 0.19 4.37
CA SER A 168 -29.94 -0.79 3.39
C SER A 168 -28.53 -0.46 2.87
N PHE A 169 -28.11 0.80 2.93
CA PHE A 169 -26.80 1.27 2.45
C PHE A 169 -25.84 1.56 3.59
N GLU A 170 -26.28 1.48 4.83
CA GLU A 170 -25.44 1.76 5.99
C GLU A 170 -24.28 0.78 6.12
N GLY A 171 -23.08 1.27 6.44
CA GLY A 171 -21.89 0.48 6.70
C GLY A 171 -21.08 0.11 5.47
N PHE A 172 -20.99 -1.16 5.13
CA PHE A 172 -20.11 -1.65 4.05
C PHE A 172 -20.56 -1.26 2.63
N PRO A 173 -21.87 -1.30 2.28
CA PRO A 173 -22.30 -0.93 0.92
C PRO A 173 -21.96 0.50 0.53
N ILE A 174 -22.18 1.48 1.40
CA ILE A 174 -21.84 2.89 1.13
C ILE A 174 -20.32 3.08 0.98
N ALA A 175 -19.53 2.33 1.75
CA ALA A 175 -18.09 2.37 1.63
C ALA A 175 -17.61 1.89 0.25
N LEU A 176 -18.22 0.83 -0.30
CA LEU A 176 -17.92 0.35 -1.66
C LEU A 176 -18.30 1.35 -2.74
N VAL A 177 -19.48 1.95 -2.63
CA VAL A 177 -19.93 2.99 -3.58
C VAL A 177 -18.98 4.18 -3.55
N THR A 178 -18.61 4.65 -2.36
CA THR A 178 -17.66 5.75 -2.19
C THR A 178 -16.29 5.41 -2.79
N ALA A 179 -15.77 4.20 -2.51
CA ALA A 179 -14.50 3.74 -3.08
C ALA A 179 -14.55 3.69 -4.61
N GLY A 180 -15.65 3.22 -5.19
CA GLY A 180 -15.84 3.18 -6.63
C GLY A 180 -15.88 4.58 -7.26
N LEU A 181 -16.58 5.53 -6.66
CA LEU A 181 -16.63 6.93 -7.11
C LEU A 181 -15.26 7.61 -7.02
N MET A 182 -14.51 7.35 -5.94
CA MET A 182 -13.15 7.86 -5.79
C MET A 182 -12.20 7.25 -6.83
N ALA A 183 -12.33 5.95 -7.13
CA ALA A 183 -11.54 5.30 -8.17
C ALA A 183 -11.83 5.92 -9.55
N LEU A 184 -13.10 6.20 -9.88
CA LEU A 184 -13.47 6.90 -11.11
C LEU A 184 -12.87 8.32 -11.17
N ALA A 185 -12.88 9.06 -10.07
CA ALA A 185 -12.24 10.37 -9.99
C ALA A 185 -10.72 10.28 -10.22
N PHE A 186 -10.05 9.28 -9.67
CA PHE A 186 -8.61 9.04 -9.87
C PHE A 186 -8.27 8.57 -11.29
N MET A 187 -9.19 7.92 -11.99
CA MET A 187 -9.01 7.58 -13.41
C MET A 187 -8.84 8.82 -14.29
N GLY A 188 -9.34 9.98 -13.86
CA GLY A 188 -9.08 11.25 -14.53
C GLY A 188 -7.59 11.62 -14.63
N PHE A 189 -6.78 11.14 -13.69
CA PHE A 189 -5.31 11.34 -13.71
C PHE A 189 -4.58 10.34 -14.62
N SER A 190 -5.22 9.25 -15.05
CA SER A 190 -4.59 8.22 -15.89
C SER A 190 -4.20 8.71 -17.29
N GLY A 191 -4.79 9.84 -17.75
CA GLY A 191 -4.43 10.50 -19.00
C GLY A 191 -3.18 11.40 -18.91
N LEU A 192 -2.68 11.68 -17.72
CA LEU A 192 -1.47 12.46 -17.54
C LEU A 192 -0.24 11.58 -17.81
N LYS A 193 0.26 11.63 -19.05
CA LYS A 193 1.57 11.06 -19.37
C LYS A 193 2.64 11.96 -18.75
N VAL A 194 3.23 11.51 -17.64
CA VAL A 194 4.30 12.24 -16.94
C VAL A 194 5.66 12.05 -17.65
N TRP A 195 5.67 11.26 -18.75
CA TRP A 195 6.86 10.99 -19.58
C TRP A 195 6.49 10.41 -20.94
#